data_0f6c2b25783cf33f532683f80470e856
#
_entry.id   0f6c2b25783cf33f532683f80470e856
#
_cell.length_a   1.000
_cell.length_b   1.000
_cell.length_c   1.000
_cell.angle_alpha   90.00
_cell.angle_beta   90.00
_cell.angle_gamma   90.00
#
_symmetry.space_group_name_H-M   'P 1'
#
loop_
_entity.id
_entity.type
_entity.pdbx_description
1 polymer ?
#
loop_
_entity_poly.entity_id
_entity_poly.type
_entity_poly.pdbx_seq_one_letter_code
_entity_poly.pdbx_strand_id
1 'polypeptide(L)'
;TVLQPETTQSRSWREEIFGPVVSVMPFDDEADAISKANDTDFGLSGSIWTRDSARALRVARAVESVNLSVNSNSSVRYWTPFGGYKQSGLGRELGPDALDAFTEVKNVFINTD
;
A
#
# COMPACT_ATOMS: atom_id res chain seq x y z
N THR A 1 17.13 -12.06 9.25
CA THR A 1 16.36 -13.10 9.97
C THR A 1 15.01 -13.32 9.30
N VAL A 2 14.62 -14.56 9.08
CA VAL A 2 13.29 -14.93 8.62
C VAL A 2 12.54 -15.53 9.81
N LEU A 3 11.35 -15.00 10.08
CA LEU A 3 10.45 -15.47 11.12
C LEU A 3 9.21 -16.09 10.49
N GLN A 4 8.68 -17.13 11.11
CA GLN A 4 7.38 -17.71 10.75
C GLN A 4 6.48 -17.64 11.99
N PRO A 5 5.69 -16.55 12.12
CA PRO A 5 4.76 -16.42 13.22
C PRO A 5 3.63 -17.45 13.12
N GLU A 6 3.13 -17.92 14.25
CA GLU A 6 2.03 -18.89 14.29
C GLU A 6 0.68 -18.26 13.90
N THR A 7 0.53 -16.97 14.19
CA THR A 7 -0.71 -16.23 13.92
C THR A 7 -0.41 -14.80 13.49
N THR A 8 -1.36 -14.16 12.83
CA THR A 8 -1.32 -12.73 12.50
C THR A 8 -1.39 -11.81 13.72
N GLN A 9 -1.62 -12.36 14.93
CA GLN A 9 -1.60 -11.61 16.21
C GLN A 9 -0.20 -11.53 16.83
N SER A 10 0.77 -12.23 16.26
CA SER A 10 2.16 -12.17 16.73
C SER A 10 2.76 -10.78 16.53
N ARG A 11 3.55 -10.31 17.50
CA ARG A 11 4.19 -8.97 17.43
C ARG A 11 5.00 -8.77 16.16
N SER A 12 5.73 -9.81 15.71
CA SER A 12 6.52 -9.77 14.46
C SER A 12 5.69 -9.64 13.18
N TRP A 13 4.36 -9.84 13.28
CA TRP A 13 3.42 -9.57 12.17
C TRP A 13 2.76 -8.21 12.29
N ARG A 14 2.46 -7.77 13.51
CA ARG A 14 1.72 -6.53 13.80
C ARG A 14 2.61 -5.30 13.84
N GLU A 15 3.84 -5.44 14.32
CA GLU A 15 4.73 -4.31 14.55
C GLU A 15 5.79 -4.22 13.45
N GLU A 16 6.15 -3.01 13.07
CA GLU A 16 7.29 -2.76 12.21
C GLU A 16 8.59 -2.92 13.02
N ILE A 17 9.39 -3.95 12.71
CA ILE A 17 10.63 -4.23 13.44
C ILE A 17 11.75 -3.24 13.06
N PHE A 18 11.68 -2.65 11.87
CA PHE A 18 12.65 -1.71 11.32
C PHE A 18 14.10 -2.23 11.33
N GLY A 19 14.29 -3.46 10.85
CA GLY A 19 15.60 -4.13 10.81
C GLY A 19 15.63 -5.26 9.75
N PRO A 20 16.71 -6.04 9.66
CA PRO A 20 16.88 -7.11 8.68
C PRO A 20 16.05 -8.35 9.08
N VAL A 21 14.75 -8.17 9.23
CA VAL A 21 13.79 -9.19 9.63
C VAL A 21 12.63 -9.20 8.65
N VAL A 22 12.19 -10.39 8.25
CA VAL A 22 10.97 -10.60 7.47
C VAL A 22 10.14 -11.69 8.13
N SER A 23 8.85 -11.44 8.27
CA SER A 23 7.87 -12.45 8.69
C SER A 23 7.25 -13.09 7.45
N VAL A 24 7.15 -14.41 7.46
CA VAL A 24 6.54 -15.20 6.38
C VAL A 24 5.42 -16.06 6.95
N MET A 25 4.34 -16.18 6.19
CA MET A 25 3.19 -17.02 6.59
C MET A 25 2.64 -17.71 5.32
N PRO A 26 2.37 -19.01 5.37
CA PRO A 26 1.70 -19.70 4.29
C PRO A 26 0.23 -19.25 4.20
N PHE A 27 -0.36 -19.43 3.03
CA PHE A 27 -1.78 -19.23 2.80
C PHE A 27 -2.36 -20.39 1.99
N ASP A 28 -3.64 -20.64 2.16
CA ASP A 28 -4.31 -21.78 1.54
C ASP A 28 -4.86 -21.43 0.15
N ASP A 29 -5.40 -20.22 -0.01
CA ASP A 29 -5.97 -19.76 -1.27
C ASP A 29 -5.85 -18.22 -1.43
N GLU A 30 -6.40 -17.69 -2.52
CA GLU A 30 -6.37 -16.26 -2.84
C GLU A 30 -7.07 -15.40 -1.77
N ALA A 31 -8.20 -15.90 -1.23
CA ALA A 31 -8.96 -15.17 -0.21
C ALA A 31 -8.21 -15.11 1.12
N ASP A 32 -7.59 -16.21 1.52
CA ASP A 32 -6.75 -16.29 2.72
C ASP A 32 -5.51 -15.40 2.59
N ALA A 33 -4.87 -15.39 1.41
CA ALA A 33 -3.73 -14.51 1.15
C ALA A 33 -4.10 -13.02 1.30
N ILE A 34 -5.25 -12.61 0.74
CA ILE A 34 -5.76 -11.24 0.85
C ILE A 34 -6.10 -10.90 2.30
N SER A 35 -6.77 -11.81 3.01
CA SER A 35 -7.13 -11.63 4.41
C SER A 35 -5.88 -11.40 5.27
N LYS A 36 -4.87 -12.24 5.13
CA LYS A 36 -3.60 -12.11 5.87
C LYS A 36 -2.83 -10.84 5.50
N ALA A 37 -2.81 -10.48 4.21
CA ALA A 37 -2.15 -9.25 3.75
C ALA A 37 -2.82 -7.99 4.30
N ASN A 38 -4.13 -8.01 4.51
CA ASN A 38 -4.90 -6.88 5.04
C ASN A 38 -4.97 -6.85 6.57
N ASP A 39 -4.63 -7.96 7.24
CA ASP A 39 -4.61 -8.04 8.71
C ASP A 39 -3.36 -7.37 9.30
N THR A 40 -3.27 -6.07 9.09
CA THR A 40 -2.22 -5.17 9.57
C THR A 40 -2.76 -3.74 9.68
N ASP A 41 -2.16 -2.95 10.55
CA ASP A 41 -2.47 -1.52 10.70
C ASP A 41 -1.78 -0.65 9.63
N PHE A 42 -0.98 -1.25 8.76
CA PHE A 42 -0.21 -0.57 7.74
C PHE A 42 -0.72 -0.89 6.33
N GLY A 43 -0.44 0.01 5.38
CA GLY A 43 -0.84 -0.15 3.98
C GLY A 43 -0.03 0.75 3.04
N LEU A 44 1.30 0.70 3.13
CA LEU A 44 2.17 1.53 2.29
C LEU A 44 2.41 0.91 0.93
N SER A 45 3.01 -0.26 0.88
CA SER A 45 3.41 -0.90 -0.37
C SER A 45 3.36 -2.42 -0.30
N GLY A 46 3.32 -3.05 -1.47
CA GLY A 46 3.34 -4.49 -1.59
C GLY A 46 3.73 -4.96 -2.99
N SER A 47 3.97 -6.26 -3.11
CA SER A 47 4.29 -6.91 -4.38
C SER A 47 3.43 -8.16 -4.56
N ILE A 48 2.89 -8.33 -5.75
CA ILE A 48 2.08 -9.48 -6.15
C ILE A 48 2.84 -10.25 -7.21
N TRP A 49 3.09 -11.53 -6.97
CA TRP A 49 3.82 -12.39 -7.89
C TRP A 49 2.89 -13.46 -8.46
N THR A 50 2.56 -13.35 -9.72
CA THR A 50 1.67 -14.28 -10.41
C THR A 50 1.87 -14.24 -11.92
N ARG A 51 1.56 -15.35 -12.60
CA ARG A 51 1.50 -15.42 -14.07
C ARG A 51 0.09 -15.12 -14.62
N ASP A 52 -0.91 -15.11 -13.75
CA ASP A 52 -2.30 -14.83 -14.10
C ASP A 52 -2.59 -13.34 -13.93
N SER A 53 -2.77 -12.63 -15.03
CA SER A 53 -3.06 -11.20 -15.05
C SER A 53 -4.43 -10.87 -14.44
N ALA A 54 -5.42 -11.73 -14.58
CA ALA A 54 -6.73 -11.53 -13.96
C ALA A 54 -6.64 -11.62 -12.44
N ARG A 55 -5.86 -12.57 -11.91
CA ARG A 55 -5.53 -12.68 -10.49
C ARG A 55 -4.79 -11.46 -10.01
N ALA A 56 -3.77 -11.01 -10.73
CA ALA A 56 -3.00 -9.82 -10.38
C ALA A 56 -3.91 -8.61 -10.14
N LEU A 57 -4.88 -8.37 -11.04
CA LEU A 57 -5.81 -7.25 -10.94
C LEU A 57 -6.82 -7.43 -9.79
N ARG A 58 -7.33 -8.65 -9.57
CA ARG A 58 -8.26 -8.91 -8.45
C ARG A 58 -7.56 -8.68 -7.12
N VAL A 59 -6.38 -9.26 -6.94
CA VAL A 59 -5.62 -9.14 -5.70
C VAL A 59 -5.18 -7.69 -5.46
N ALA A 60 -4.73 -6.98 -6.52
CA ALA A 60 -4.33 -5.58 -6.41
C ALA A 60 -5.49 -4.66 -5.96
N ARG A 61 -6.72 -4.98 -6.34
CA ARG A 61 -7.92 -4.22 -5.89
C ARG A 61 -8.34 -4.56 -4.47
N ALA A 62 -8.03 -5.75 -4.00
CA ALA A 62 -8.47 -6.25 -2.71
C ALA A 62 -7.45 -5.99 -1.58
N VAL A 63 -6.17 -5.88 -1.91
CA VAL A 63 -5.13 -5.58 -0.93
C VAL A 63 -5.14 -4.09 -0.58
N GLU A 64 -5.22 -3.80 0.70
CA GLU A 64 -5.30 -2.45 1.26
C GLU A 64 -3.92 -1.80 1.40
N SER A 65 -3.24 -1.64 0.28
CA SER A 65 -1.95 -0.98 0.17
C SER A 65 -1.93 -0.05 -1.04
N VAL A 66 -1.38 1.15 -0.89
CA VAL A 66 -1.43 2.17 -1.96
C VAL A 66 -0.51 1.83 -3.11
N ASN A 67 0.71 1.41 -2.81
CA ASN A 67 1.74 1.23 -3.81
C ASN A 67 1.95 -0.26 -4.08
N LEU A 68 1.27 -0.78 -5.08
CA LEU A 68 1.39 -2.18 -5.46
C LEU A 68 2.18 -2.35 -6.76
N SER A 69 3.05 -3.33 -6.78
CA SER A 69 3.74 -3.79 -7.99
C SER A 69 3.36 -5.23 -8.32
N VAL A 70 3.34 -5.56 -9.59
CA VAL A 70 3.11 -6.93 -10.06
C VAL A 70 4.40 -7.44 -10.69
N ASN A 71 4.84 -8.61 -10.22
CA ASN A 71 6.08 -9.26 -10.65
C ASN A 71 7.32 -8.35 -10.55
N SER A 72 7.30 -7.47 -9.56
CA SER A 72 8.35 -6.52 -9.26
C SER A 72 8.28 -6.15 -7.78
N ASN A 73 9.37 -5.70 -7.20
CA ASN A 73 9.43 -5.12 -5.86
C ASN A 73 9.63 -3.60 -5.87
N SER A 74 9.48 -2.95 -7.02
CA SER A 74 9.67 -1.52 -7.19
C SER A 74 8.41 -0.86 -7.72
N SER A 75 7.64 -0.24 -6.83
CA SER A 75 6.37 0.44 -7.15
C SER A 75 6.47 1.96 -7.22
N VAL A 76 7.57 2.55 -6.76
CA VAL A 76 7.73 4.02 -6.71
C VAL A 76 8.15 4.57 -8.07
N ARG A 77 7.42 5.58 -8.56
CA ARG A 77 7.72 6.33 -9.80
C ARG A 77 7.37 7.80 -9.56
N TYR A 78 8.14 8.74 -10.16
CA TYR A 78 7.90 10.18 -9.97
C TYR A 78 6.53 10.64 -10.51
N TRP A 79 6.01 9.93 -11.52
CA TRP A 79 4.77 10.28 -12.21
C TRP A 79 3.54 9.55 -11.70
N THR A 80 3.68 8.77 -10.63
CA THR A 80 2.56 8.10 -9.97
C THR A 80 2.47 8.53 -8.52
N PRO A 81 1.26 8.67 -7.96
CA PRO A 81 1.09 9.01 -6.56
C PRO A 81 1.75 8.00 -5.65
N PHE A 82 2.38 8.49 -4.58
CA PHE A 82 2.96 7.70 -3.50
C PHE A 82 2.37 8.12 -2.16
N GLY A 83 2.11 7.17 -1.29
CA GLY A 83 1.56 7.40 0.04
C GLY A 83 1.07 6.10 0.67
N GLY A 84 0.41 6.19 1.81
CA GLY A 84 -0.07 5.05 2.58
C GLY A 84 -1.59 5.03 2.77
N TYR A 85 -2.10 3.84 3.09
CA TYR A 85 -3.38 3.63 3.75
C TYR A 85 -3.16 3.40 5.24
N LYS A 86 -4.25 3.41 6.01
CA LYS A 86 -4.25 3.11 7.44
C LYS A 86 -3.19 3.97 8.18
N GLN A 87 -2.43 3.37 9.08
CA GLN A 87 -1.38 4.06 9.85
C GLN A 87 -0.10 4.37 9.06
N SER A 88 0.01 3.89 7.82
CA SER A 88 1.15 4.25 6.97
C SER A 88 1.16 5.70 6.52
N GLY A 89 0.07 6.44 6.72
CA GLY A 89 0.04 7.89 6.56
C GLY A 89 -1.15 8.41 5.77
N LEU A 90 -1.22 9.74 5.70
CA LEU A 90 -2.23 10.50 4.98
C LEU A 90 -1.58 11.28 3.83
N GLY A 91 -2.42 11.66 2.86
CA GLY A 91 -1.96 12.43 1.70
C GLY A 91 -1.27 11.58 0.64
N ARG A 92 -0.82 12.26 -0.40
CA ARG A 92 -0.07 11.66 -1.51
C ARG A 92 1.05 12.60 -1.92
N GLU A 93 2.20 12.00 -2.21
CA GLU A 93 3.36 12.64 -2.82
C GLU A 93 3.51 12.13 -4.25
N LEU A 94 4.36 12.76 -5.03
CA LEU A 94 4.63 12.39 -6.41
C LEU A 94 3.38 12.41 -7.30
N GLY A 95 3.56 12.13 -8.58
CA GLY A 95 2.48 12.26 -9.56
C GLY A 95 2.05 13.71 -9.82
N PRO A 96 1.14 13.93 -10.77
CA PRO A 96 0.69 15.28 -11.15
C PRO A 96 -0.03 16.02 -10.03
N ASP A 97 -0.77 15.32 -9.18
CA ASP A 97 -1.63 15.91 -8.15
C ASP A 97 -0.85 16.29 -6.86
N ALA A 98 0.45 16.01 -6.81
CA ALA A 98 1.27 16.34 -5.64
C ALA A 98 1.29 17.84 -5.32
N LEU A 99 1.11 18.71 -6.32
CA LEU A 99 1.05 20.15 -6.14
C LEU A 99 -0.16 20.62 -5.34
N ASP A 100 -1.25 19.88 -5.36
CA ASP A 100 -2.49 20.23 -4.65
C ASP A 100 -2.28 20.30 -3.14
N ALA A 101 -1.34 19.53 -2.61
CA ALA A 101 -0.98 19.57 -1.19
C ALA A 101 -0.23 20.84 -0.77
N PHE A 102 0.27 21.62 -1.72
CA PHE A 102 1.06 22.84 -1.50
C PHE A 102 0.36 24.09 -2.00
N THR A 103 -0.89 24.00 -2.45
CA THR A 103 -1.68 25.11 -2.99
C THR A 103 -3.03 25.20 -2.31
N GLU A 104 -3.59 26.42 -2.31
CA GLU A 104 -4.92 26.71 -1.78
C GLU A 104 -5.82 27.27 -2.89
N VAL A 105 -7.06 26.82 -2.93
CA VAL A 105 -8.07 27.35 -3.85
C VAL A 105 -8.61 28.68 -3.31
N LYS A 106 -8.52 29.75 -4.12
CA LYS A 106 -9.07 31.06 -3.81
C LYS A 106 -10.16 31.43 -4.80
N ASN A 107 -11.33 31.82 -4.30
CA ASN A 107 -12.39 32.42 -5.10
C ASN A 107 -12.29 33.94 -5.06
N VAL A 108 -12.38 34.61 -6.23
CA VAL A 108 -12.46 36.05 -6.34
C VAL A 108 -13.67 36.40 -7.22
N PHE A 109 -14.64 37.10 -6.66
CA PHE A 109 -15.77 37.64 -7.40
C PHE A 109 -15.61 39.17 -7.52
N ILE A 110 -15.73 39.70 -8.74
CA ILE A 110 -15.66 41.13 -9.03
C ILE A 110 -17.02 41.54 -9.61
N ASN A 111 -17.71 42.45 -8.93
CA ASN A 111 -18.88 43.11 -9.47
C ASN A 111 -18.44 44.29 -10.36
N THR A 112 -18.97 44.34 -11.59
CA THR A 112 -18.65 45.39 -12.57
C THR A 112 -19.83 46.30 -12.88
N ASP A 113 -20.91 46.22 -12.11
CA ASP A 113 -22.11 47.09 -12.23
C ASP A 113 -21.90 48.42 -11.51
#